data_6fcf1a91cc463340a572e3d7e16223da
#
_entry.id   6fcf1a91cc463340a572e3d7e16223da
#
_cell.length_a   1.000
_cell.length_b   1.000
_cell.length_c   1.000
_cell.angle_alpha   90.00
_cell.angle_beta   90.00
_cell.angle_gamma   90.00
#
_symmetry.space_group_name_H-M   'P 1'
#
loop_
_entity.id
_entity.type
_entity.pdbx_description
1 polymer ?
#
loop_
_entity_poly.entity_id
_entity_poly.type
_entity_poly.pdbx_seq_one_letter_code
_entity_poly.pdbx_strand_id
1 'polypeptide(L)'
;MYAVAVTILFQDGKLEELKDFFENSGFPALEKLKGDMYSIAFFNPKDNVNLGIAFMKDKETAEKFAEIRNENLLQIKDILTSFPRVYEGELITGKTLQNSSVDDPKDSMFLAFAILDVKNVDEYMDLQKEIYLPKLEQDEGIISYGA
;
A
#
# COMPACT_ATOMS: atom_id res chain seq x y z
N MET A 1 -3.34 -12.94 7.01
CA MET A 1 -3.50 -11.50 6.66
C MET A 1 -3.33 -11.36 5.17
N TYR A 2 -4.14 -10.55 4.52
CA TYR A 2 -4.04 -10.26 3.09
C TYR A 2 -3.49 -8.86 2.88
N ALA A 3 -2.71 -8.67 1.82
CA ALA A 3 -2.21 -7.37 1.41
C ALA A 3 -2.60 -7.09 -0.04
N VAL A 4 -2.94 -5.85 -0.32
CA VAL A 4 -3.22 -5.35 -1.67
C VAL A 4 -2.41 -4.09 -1.89
N ALA A 5 -1.68 -4.01 -2.99
CA ALA A 5 -1.05 -2.79 -3.46
C ALA A 5 -1.68 -2.35 -4.78
N VAL A 6 -2.06 -1.09 -4.87
CA VAL A 6 -2.68 -0.50 -6.05
C VAL A 6 -1.84 0.68 -6.52
N THR A 7 -1.32 0.59 -7.73
CA THR A 7 -0.60 1.70 -8.36
C THR A 7 -1.51 2.40 -9.37
N ILE A 8 -1.66 3.70 -9.19
CA ILE A 8 -2.45 4.58 -10.06
C ILE A 8 -1.52 5.57 -10.72
N LEU A 9 -1.59 5.69 -12.04
CA LEU A 9 -0.98 6.75 -12.81
C LEU A 9 -2.05 7.77 -13.18
N PHE A 10 -1.84 9.03 -12.85
CA PHE A 10 -2.82 10.10 -13.07
C PHE A 10 -2.26 11.20 -13.99
N GLN A 11 -3.16 11.98 -14.58
CA GLN A 11 -2.81 13.04 -15.50
C GLN A 11 -2.11 14.20 -14.79
N ASP A 12 -1.24 14.88 -15.51
CA ASP A 12 -0.55 16.07 -15.01
C ASP A 12 -1.56 17.15 -14.55
N GLY A 13 -1.25 17.76 -13.40
CA GLY A 13 -2.14 18.77 -12.78
C GLY A 13 -3.37 18.19 -12.04
N LYS A 14 -3.55 16.87 -11.98
CA LYS A 14 -4.71 16.20 -11.35
C LYS A 14 -4.47 15.71 -9.93
N LEU A 15 -3.32 16.03 -9.33
CA LEU A 15 -2.97 15.59 -7.98
C LEU A 15 -4.00 16.02 -6.93
N GLU A 16 -4.39 17.30 -6.92
CA GLU A 16 -5.32 17.81 -5.91
C GLU A 16 -6.72 17.20 -6.08
N GLU A 17 -7.20 17.03 -7.31
CA GLU A 17 -8.46 16.34 -7.59
C GLU A 17 -8.44 14.89 -7.10
N LEU A 18 -7.30 14.19 -7.25
CA LEU A 18 -7.13 12.84 -6.76
C LEU A 18 -7.09 12.78 -5.23
N LYS A 19 -6.41 13.71 -4.57
CA LYS A 19 -6.40 13.83 -3.10
C LYS A 19 -7.79 14.10 -2.55
N ASP A 20 -8.48 15.10 -3.11
CA ASP A 20 -9.85 15.44 -2.74
C ASP A 20 -10.80 14.25 -2.87
N PHE A 21 -10.64 13.46 -3.93
CA PHE A 21 -11.41 12.21 -4.09
C PHE A 21 -11.11 11.23 -2.95
N PHE A 22 -9.84 10.97 -2.62
CA PHE A 22 -9.50 10.04 -1.55
C PHE A 22 -10.03 10.50 -0.21
N GLU A 23 -9.93 11.79 0.12
CA GLU A 23 -10.39 12.34 1.39
C GLU A 23 -11.91 12.34 1.51
N ASN A 24 -12.63 12.69 0.45
CA ASN A 24 -14.09 12.91 0.49
C ASN A 24 -14.93 11.72 0.03
N SER A 25 -14.33 10.73 -0.64
CA SER A 25 -15.03 9.57 -1.19
C SER A 25 -14.31 8.26 -0.96
N GLY A 26 -13.04 8.16 -1.34
CA GLY A 26 -12.28 6.93 -1.34
C GLY A 26 -12.11 6.34 0.07
N PHE A 27 -11.54 7.10 1.00
CA PHE A 27 -11.38 6.64 2.39
C PHE A 27 -12.71 6.50 3.14
N PRO A 28 -13.68 7.42 3.03
CA PRO A 28 -14.99 7.21 3.63
C PRO A 28 -15.70 5.93 3.17
N ALA A 29 -15.55 5.52 1.92
CA ALA A 29 -16.13 4.26 1.44
C ALA A 29 -15.55 3.03 2.16
N LEU A 30 -14.31 3.12 2.66
CA LEU A 30 -13.62 2.05 3.38
C LEU A 30 -14.00 1.97 4.88
N GLU A 31 -14.74 2.94 5.41
CA GLU A 31 -15.17 2.94 6.82
C GLU A 31 -16.01 1.69 7.18
N LYS A 32 -16.66 1.05 6.20
CA LYS A 32 -17.38 -0.21 6.38
C LYS A 32 -16.48 -1.38 6.80
N LEU A 33 -15.17 -1.27 6.52
CA LEU A 33 -14.15 -2.28 6.84
C LEU A 33 -13.29 -1.88 8.05
N LYS A 34 -13.70 -0.83 8.77
CA LYS A 34 -12.98 -0.34 9.94
C LYS A 34 -12.81 -1.43 11.00
N GLY A 35 -11.57 -1.62 11.45
CA GLY A 35 -11.18 -2.66 12.40
C GLY A 35 -10.72 -3.97 11.74
N ASP A 36 -11.10 -4.22 10.49
CA ASP A 36 -10.69 -5.41 9.73
C ASP A 36 -9.62 -5.10 8.69
N MET A 37 -9.35 -3.81 8.45
CA MET A 37 -8.31 -3.36 7.53
C MET A 37 -7.57 -2.11 8.01
N TYR A 38 -6.37 -1.93 7.48
CA TYR A 38 -5.58 -0.71 7.53
C TYR A 38 -5.13 -0.36 6.11
N SER A 39 -5.21 0.91 5.74
CA SER A 39 -4.74 1.38 4.44
C SER A 39 -3.97 2.68 4.55
N ILE A 40 -3.05 2.87 3.61
CA ILE A 40 -2.24 4.07 3.48
C ILE A 40 -2.05 4.39 1.99
N ALA A 41 -2.04 5.66 1.64
CA ALA A 41 -1.79 6.10 0.28
C ALA A 41 -0.58 7.04 0.23
N PHE A 42 0.28 6.82 -0.75
CA PHE A 42 1.46 7.63 -1.03
C PHE A 42 1.31 8.30 -2.39
N PHE A 43 1.69 9.56 -2.47
CA PHE A 43 1.65 10.33 -3.70
C PHE A 43 3.07 10.74 -4.09
N ASN A 44 3.44 10.47 -5.33
CA ASN A 44 4.63 11.02 -5.96
C ASN A 44 4.20 12.03 -7.02
N PRO A 45 4.21 13.34 -6.70
CA PRO A 45 3.75 14.37 -7.63
C PRO A 45 4.70 14.56 -8.82
N LYS A 46 5.96 14.17 -8.68
CA LYS A 46 6.95 14.29 -9.76
C LYS A 46 6.66 13.34 -10.93
N ASP A 47 6.20 12.15 -10.61
CA ASP A 47 5.96 11.09 -11.60
C ASP A 47 4.47 10.83 -11.82
N ASN A 48 3.59 11.64 -11.20
CA ASN A 48 2.13 11.49 -11.24
C ASN A 48 1.67 10.07 -10.85
N VAL A 49 2.25 9.54 -9.78
CA VAL A 49 1.96 8.20 -9.26
C VAL A 49 1.32 8.28 -7.88
N ASN A 50 0.26 7.51 -7.69
CA ASN A 50 -0.23 7.15 -6.37
C ASN A 50 -0.02 5.65 -6.14
N LEU A 51 0.45 5.30 -4.95
CA LEU A 51 0.52 3.93 -4.46
C LEU A 51 -0.34 3.80 -3.22
N GLY A 52 -1.41 3.05 -3.31
CA GLY A 52 -2.23 2.63 -2.17
C GLY A 52 -1.82 1.24 -1.70
N ILE A 53 -1.66 1.07 -0.39
CA ILE A 53 -1.43 -0.25 0.22
C ILE A 53 -2.51 -0.47 1.26
N ALA A 54 -3.13 -1.65 1.23
CA ALA A 54 -4.11 -2.07 2.21
C ALA A 54 -3.73 -3.44 2.80
N PHE A 55 -3.85 -3.55 4.11
CA PHE A 55 -3.68 -4.80 4.84
C PHE A 55 -5.02 -5.18 5.43
N MET A 56 -5.44 -6.41 5.21
CA MET A 56 -6.75 -6.92 5.60
C MET A 56 -6.60 -8.16 6.48
N LYS A 57 -7.51 -8.32 7.41
CA LYS A 57 -7.54 -9.40 8.38
C LYS A 57 -7.57 -10.78 7.70
N ASP A 58 -8.40 -10.93 6.68
CA ASP A 58 -8.65 -12.19 6.01
C ASP A 58 -9.06 -11.98 4.54
N LYS A 59 -9.27 -13.09 3.85
CA LYS A 59 -9.64 -13.10 2.44
C LYS A 59 -11.04 -12.50 2.19
N GLU A 60 -11.99 -12.74 3.08
CA GLU A 60 -13.34 -12.18 2.95
C GLU A 60 -13.32 -10.65 2.97
N THR A 61 -12.51 -10.07 3.87
CA THR A 61 -12.29 -8.61 3.91
C THR A 61 -11.63 -8.11 2.64
N ALA A 62 -10.69 -8.88 2.06
CA ALA A 62 -10.04 -8.52 0.80
C ALA A 62 -11.01 -8.52 -0.39
N GLU A 63 -11.95 -9.46 -0.44
CA GLU A 63 -13.00 -9.50 -1.46
C GLU A 63 -13.93 -8.27 -1.36
N LYS A 64 -14.37 -7.91 -0.16
CA LYS A 64 -15.17 -6.69 0.08
C LYS A 64 -14.39 -5.40 -0.28
N PHE A 65 -13.10 -5.37 0.06
CA PHE A 65 -12.23 -4.27 -0.33
C PHE A 65 -12.12 -4.15 -1.85
N ALA A 66 -12.01 -5.27 -2.57
CA ALA A 66 -11.91 -5.27 -4.03
C ALA A 66 -13.17 -4.67 -4.68
N GLU A 67 -14.37 -4.94 -4.15
CA GLU A 67 -15.61 -4.33 -4.64
C GLU A 67 -15.58 -2.80 -4.47
N ILE A 68 -15.29 -2.30 -3.26
CA ILE A 68 -15.21 -0.87 -2.97
C ILE A 68 -14.13 -0.19 -3.81
N ARG A 69 -12.95 -0.81 -3.92
CA ARG A 69 -11.85 -0.32 -4.76
C ARG A 69 -12.28 -0.15 -6.21
N ASN A 70 -12.95 -1.15 -6.78
CA ASN A 70 -13.38 -1.10 -8.18
C ASN A 70 -14.42 0.01 -8.41
N GLU A 71 -15.37 0.19 -7.48
CA GLU A 71 -16.32 1.31 -7.54
C GLU A 71 -15.60 2.67 -7.45
N ASN A 72 -14.63 2.79 -6.56
CA ASN A 72 -13.82 4.01 -6.40
C ASN A 72 -13.01 4.32 -7.67
N LEU A 73 -12.37 3.31 -8.27
CA LEU A 73 -11.59 3.49 -9.51
C LEU A 73 -12.46 3.93 -10.70
N LEU A 74 -13.71 3.49 -10.77
CA LEU A 74 -14.66 3.95 -11.79
C LEU A 74 -14.97 5.44 -11.66
N GLN A 75 -15.01 6.00 -10.44
CA GLN A 75 -15.28 7.41 -10.20
C GLN A 75 -14.15 8.33 -10.68
N ILE A 76 -12.91 7.85 -10.65
CA ILE A 76 -11.71 8.63 -11.04
C ILE A 76 -11.16 8.26 -12.41
N LYS A 77 -11.84 7.39 -13.16
CA LYS A 77 -11.34 6.87 -14.44
C LYS A 77 -10.88 7.96 -15.42
N ASP A 78 -11.56 9.11 -15.42
CA ASP A 78 -11.31 10.20 -16.37
C ASP A 78 -10.04 11.01 -16.06
N ILE A 79 -9.48 10.86 -14.87
CA ILE A 79 -8.21 11.48 -14.49
C ILE A 79 -7.02 10.51 -14.56
N LEU A 80 -7.28 9.23 -14.84
CA LEU A 80 -6.23 8.23 -14.97
C LEU A 80 -5.59 8.26 -16.36
N THR A 81 -4.28 7.94 -16.42
CA THR A 81 -3.55 7.80 -17.68
C THR A 81 -3.49 6.36 -18.18
N SER A 82 -3.73 5.40 -17.28
CA SER A 82 -3.75 3.98 -17.61
C SER A 82 -4.60 3.21 -16.60
N PHE A 83 -4.90 1.95 -16.91
CA PHE A 83 -5.53 1.06 -15.95
C PHE A 83 -4.64 0.90 -14.71
N PRO A 84 -5.22 0.96 -13.49
CA PRO A 84 -4.49 0.71 -12.26
C PRO A 84 -3.86 -0.68 -12.25
N ARG A 85 -2.65 -0.78 -11.71
CA ARG A 85 -2.03 -2.08 -11.47
C ARG A 85 -2.36 -2.51 -10.04
N VAL A 86 -2.86 -3.72 -9.91
CA VAL A 86 -3.25 -4.31 -8.63
C VAL A 86 -2.39 -5.54 -8.37
N TYR A 87 -1.80 -5.59 -7.19
CA TYR A 87 -1.05 -6.73 -6.69
C TYR A 87 -1.69 -7.14 -5.38
N GLU A 88 -2.04 -8.41 -5.25
CA GLU A 88 -2.73 -8.92 -4.06
C GLU A 88 -2.23 -10.30 -3.69
N GLY A 89 -2.19 -10.59 -2.40
CA GLY A 89 -1.71 -11.87 -1.90
C GLY A 89 -1.76 -11.99 -0.38
N GLU A 90 -1.32 -13.12 0.11
CA GLU A 90 -1.10 -13.32 1.54
C GLU A 90 0.19 -12.64 1.96
N LEU A 91 0.11 -11.89 3.07
CA LEU A 91 1.30 -11.35 3.72
C LEU A 91 2.04 -12.50 4.41
N ILE A 92 3.22 -12.83 3.92
CA ILE A 92 4.02 -13.95 4.45
C ILE A 92 4.81 -13.52 5.68
N THR A 93 5.35 -12.30 5.67
CA THR A 93 6.12 -11.74 6.79
C THR A 93 5.92 -10.24 6.87
N GLY A 94 6.01 -9.70 8.06
CA GLY A 94 5.96 -8.26 8.31
C GLY A 94 6.18 -7.95 9.77
N LYS A 95 6.77 -6.80 10.04
CA LYS A 95 7.04 -6.33 11.40
C LYS A 95 6.99 -4.81 11.45
N THR A 96 6.33 -4.28 12.47
CA THR A 96 6.47 -2.87 12.85
C THR A 96 7.57 -2.78 13.90
N LEU A 97 8.56 -1.95 13.68
CA LEU A 97 9.67 -1.75 14.60
C LEU A 97 9.26 -0.75 15.68
N GLN A 98 9.41 -1.12 16.95
CA GLN A 98 8.88 -0.36 18.09
C GLN A 98 9.60 0.96 18.38
N ASN A 99 10.75 1.21 17.76
CA ASN A 99 11.59 2.37 18.08
C ASN A 99 11.31 3.62 17.24
N SER A 100 10.28 3.60 16.42
CA SER A 100 9.91 4.74 15.59
C SER A 100 8.96 5.66 16.35
N SER A 101 9.50 6.72 16.93
CA SER A 101 8.70 7.88 17.37
C SER A 101 8.42 8.80 16.19
N VAL A 102 7.49 8.43 15.34
CA VAL A 102 6.98 9.37 14.32
C VAL A 102 5.73 10.00 14.91
N ASP A 103 5.87 11.22 15.43
CA ASP A 103 4.77 11.96 16.06
C ASP A 103 3.70 12.37 15.03
N ASP A 104 4.09 12.61 13.77
CA ASP A 104 3.18 12.79 12.63
C ASP A 104 3.74 12.08 11.39
N PRO A 105 3.16 10.95 10.98
CA PRO A 105 3.63 10.19 9.83
C PRO A 105 3.52 10.94 8.49
N LYS A 106 2.71 11.99 8.40
CA LYS A 106 2.47 12.70 7.13
C LYS A 106 3.67 13.47 6.62
N ASP A 107 4.52 13.98 7.52
CA ASP A 107 5.57 14.93 7.15
C ASP A 107 6.96 14.31 6.93
N SER A 108 7.16 13.05 7.29
CA SER A 108 8.50 12.46 7.31
C SER A 108 8.62 10.98 6.88
N MET A 109 7.56 10.37 6.36
CA MET A 109 7.60 8.98 5.92
C MET A 109 7.94 8.84 4.44
N PHE A 110 8.91 7.97 4.15
CA PHE A 110 9.18 7.50 2.80
C PHE A 110 8.79 6.02 2.69
N LEU A 111 8.20 5.66 1.57
CA LEU A 111 7.92 4.28 1.24
C LEU A 111 8.87 3.81 0.14
N ALA A 112 9.58 2.72 0.39
CA ALA A 112 10.21 1.93 -0.64
C ALA A 112 9.36 0.67 -0.91
N PHE A 113 8.94 0.49 -2.15
CA PHE A 113 8.12 -0.63 -2.58
C PHE A 113 8.75 -1.28 -3.81
N ALA A 114 8.94 -2.60 -3.76
CA ALA A 114 9.48 -3.36 -4.87
C ALA A 114 8.59 -4.57 -5.17
N ILE A 115 8.38 -4.84 -6.46
CA ILE A 115 7.72 -6.04 -6.95
C ILE A 115 8.79 -6.89 -7.61
N LEU A 116 8.93 -8.11 -7.13
CA LEU A 116 9.92 -9.06 -7.61
C LEU A 116 9.23 -10.28 -8.22
N ASP A 117 9.73 -10.73 -9.36
CA ASP A 117 9.38 -12.03 -9.92
C ASP A 117 10.30 -13.08 -9.30
N VAL A 118 9.75 -13.90 -8.42
CA VAL A 118 10.49 -14.85 -7.61
C VAL A 118 10.29 -16.27 -8.14
N LYS A 119 11.35 -16.90 -8.60
CA LYS A 119 11.30 -18.27 -9.15
C LYS A 119 11.08 -19.34 -8.08
N ASN A 120 11.62 -19.13 -6.88
CA ASN A 120 11.50 -20.04 -5.75
C ASN A 120 11.19 -19.22 -4.49
N VAL A 121 9.95 -19.29 -4.04
CA VAL A 121 9.47 -18.50 -2.91
C VAL A 121 10.15 -18.91 -1.61
N ASP A 122 10.35 -20.21 -1.38
CA ASP A 122 10.96 -20.71 -0.13
C ASP A 122 12.41 -20.25 0.00
N GLU A 123 13.19 -20.38 -1.07
CA GLU A 123 14.59 -19.92 -1.11
C GLU A 123 14.66 -18.38 -0.91
N TYR A 124 13.76 -17.64 -1.54
CA TYR A 124 13.67 -16.20 -1.36
C TYR A 124 13.32 -15.81 0.09
N MET A 125 12.38 -16.52 0.71
CA MET A 125 11.99 -16.27 2.10
C MET A 125 13.11 -16.60 3.09
N ASP A 126 13.89 -17.65 2.85
CA ASP A 126 15.05 -17.97 3.66
C ASP A 126 16.13 -16.88 3.51
N LEU A 127 16.40 -16.42 2.30
CA LEU A 127 17.31 -15.30 2.05
C LEU A 127 16.85 -14.01 2.75
N GLN A 128 15.55 -13.73 2.73
CA GLN A 128 14.97 -12.60 3.46
C GLN A 128 15.26 -12.71 4.95
N LYS A 129 14.92 -13.84 5.58
CA LYS A 129 15.08 -14.07 7.01
C LYS A 129 16.55 -14.02 7.45
N GLU A 130 17.46 -14.60 6.69
CA GLU A 130 18.86 -14.73 7.06
C GLU A 130 19.70 -13.47 6.81
N ILE A 131 19.39 -12.72 5.78
CA ILE A 131 20.23 -11.61 5.32
C ILE A 131 19.56 -10.25 5.41
N TYR A 132 18.34 -10.12 4.86
CA TYR A 132 17.72 -8.81 4.70
C TYR A 132 17.03 -8.33 5.97
N LEU A 133 16.19 -9.15 6.59
CA LEU A 133 15.43 -8.75 7.77
C LEU A 133 16.32 -8.35 8.96
N PRO A 134 17.42 -9.08 9.29
CA PRO A 134 18.33 -8.65 10.33
C PRO A 134 19.00 -7.29 10.07
N LYS A 135 19.24 -6.95 8.80
CA LYS A 135 19.78 -5.63 8.42
C LYS A 135 18.75 -4.52 8.57
N LEU A 136 17.51 -4.77 8.15
CA LEU A 136 16.43 -3.81 8.30
C LEU A 136 16.12 -3.52 9.77
N GLU A 137 16.19 -4.55 10.63
CA GLU A 137 15.96 -4.39 12.07
C GLU A 137 17.05 -3.60 12.79
N GLN A 138 18.25 -3.50 12.21
CA GLN A 138 19.36 -2.71 12.76
C GLN A 138 19.33 -1.25 12.29
N ASP A 139 18.52 -0.92 11.28
CA ASP A 139 18.41 0.42 10.75
C ASP A 139 17.35 1.22 11.52
N GLU A 140 17.80 2.25 12.25
CA GLU A 140 16.92 3.11 13.05
C GLU A 140 15.91 3.92 12.21
N GLY A 141 16.17 4.06 10.90
CA GLY A 141 15.28 4.74 9.95
C GLY A 141 14.10 3.88 9.46
N ILE A 142 14.15 2.56 9.67
CA ILE A 142 13.10 1.64 9.22
C ILE A 142 11.99 1.54 10.26
N ILE A 143 10.79 1.97 9.89
CA ILE A 143 9.60 1.96 10.77
C ILE A 143 8.88 0.62 10.71
N SER A 144 8.67 0.09 9.50
CA SER A 144 8.04 -1.21 9.28
C SER A 144 8.42 -1.79 7.93
N TYR A 145 8.27 -3.08 7.80
CA TYR A 145 8.46 -3.81 6.55
C TYR A 145 7.50 -4.98 6.43
N GLY A 146 7.32 -5.51 5.21
CA GLY A 146 6.53 -6.71 4.94
C GLY A 146 6.82 -7.28 3.55
N ALA A 147 6.55 -8.56 3.38
CA ALA A 147 6.64 -9.28 2.12
C ALA A 147 5.53 -10.33 1.97
#